data_da03ef692ffef3495f482a5fb696dfef
#
_entry.id   da03ef692ffef3495f482a5fb696dfef
#
_cell.length_a   1.000
_cell.length_b   1.000
_cell.length_c   1.000
_cell.angle_alpha   90.00
_cell.angle_beta   90.00
_cell.angle_gamma   90.00
#
_symmetry.space_group_name_H-M   'P 1'
#
loop_
_entity.id
_entity.type
_entity.pdbx_description
1 polymer ?
#
loop_
_entity_poly.entity_id
_entity_poly.type
_entity_poly.pdbx_seq_one_letter_code
_entity_poly.pdbx_strand_id
1 'polypeptide(L)'
;MSTTFGAGFHAAPGKAVDASAYDRWTGRWSRLFIPAVLAAATVGPRGRVLDVSTGTGEAARMALPLVGTDGVVVGADISPAMLTSARAELFGSGFLPVAADGQALPFRDASFDAVVCQLGLQFFPDPARGVGEFRRVLREGGRVAVCVISTPDRAPMWGNLADVLSRFLPELRDVLFLSFSLHDPNRLEDMLVGAGFHDVRVERTTREGSFESFADYWEPIETGVGSIPQSFLRLAAADRQAVREEVRSRLSRFELNGKLRMSVEMLIGSGRA
;
A
#
# COMPACT_ATOMS: atom_id res chain seq x y z
N MET A 1 -23.73 4.71 -8.03
CA MET A 1 -23.22 3.51 -7.36
C MET A 1 -22.33 3.99 -6.24
N SER A 2 -22.59 3.58 -5.01
CA SER A 2 -21.79 4.01 -3.83
C SER A 2 -20.40 3.41 -3.96
N THR A 3 -19.39 4.26 -4.14
CA THR A 3 -17.97 3.87 -4.13
C THR A 3 -17.54 3.67 -2.69
N THR A 4 -17.83 2.51 -2.13
CA THR A 4 -17.36 2.14 -0.79
C THR A 4 -15.98 1.49 -0.95
N PHE A 5 -14.94 2.18 -0.50
CA PHE A 5 -13.63 1.56 -0.27
C PHE A 5 -13.78 0.40 0.69
N GLY A 6 -13.01 -0.68 0.48
CA GLY A 6 -13.10 -1.89 1.27
C GLY A 6 -12.96 -1.64 2.78
N ALA A 7 -13.61 -2.49 3.57
CA ALA A 7 -13.48 -2.47 5.03
C ALA A 7 -12.00 -2.52 5.42
N GLY A 8 -11.56 -1.64 6.33
CA GLY A 8 -10.18 -1.60 6.81
C GLY A 8 -9.46 -0.28 6.55
N PHE A 9 -9.96 0.56 5.64
CA PHE A 9 -9.41 1.88 5.35
C PHE A 9 -10.19 3.01 6.03
N HIS A 10 -11.41 2.72 6.49
CA HIS A 10 -12.15 3.63 7.38
C HIS A 10 -12.02 3.10 8.80
N ALA A 11 -11.52 3.91 9.71
CA ALA A 11 -11.67 3.61 11.13
C ALA A 11 -13.15 3.38 11.42
N ALA A 12 -13.48 2.30 12.16
CA ALA A 12 -14.83 2.15 12.68
C ALA A 12 -15.18 3.42 13.48
N PRO A 13 -16.43 3.91 13.42
CA PRO A 13 -16.81 5.09 14.18
C PRO A 13 -16.33 4.97 15.63
N GLY A 14 -15.50 5.93 16.08
CA GLY A 14 -14.92 5.97 17.42
C GLY A 14 -13.64 5.18 17.65
N LYS A 15 -13.05 4.50 16.64
CA LYS A 15 -11.71 3.91 16.74
C LYS A 15 -10.72 4.67 15.86
N ALA A 16 -9.64 5.14 16.46
CA ALA A 16 -8.49 5.64 15.72
C ALA A 16 -7.81 4.46 14.97
N VAL A 17 -7.29 4.73 13.77
CA VAL A 17 -6.38 3.77 13.11
C VAL A 17 -5.10 3.73 13.94
N ASP A 18 -4.67 2.53 14.36
CA ASP A 18 -3.37 2.37 15.00
C ASP A 18 -2.27 2.40 13.91
N ALA A 19 -1.82 3.61 13.60
CA ALA A 19 -0.77 3.85 12.62
C ALA A 19 0.53 3.12 12.97
N SER A 20 0.86 3.02 14.26
CA SER A 20 2.04 2.31 14.74
C SER A 20 1.96 0.81 14.47
N ALA A 21 0.81 0.19 14.72
CA ALA A 21 0.61 -1.22 14.39
C ALA A 21 0.65 -1.45 12.85
N TYR A 22 0.09 -0.53 12.07
CA TYR A 22 0.18 -0.57 10.61
C TYR A 22 1.64 -0.55 10.15
N ASP A 23 2.44 0.35 10.70
CA ASP A 23 3.85 0.50 10.35
C ASP A 23 4.70 -0.72 10.77
N ARG A 24 4.40 -1.32 11.91
CA ARG A 24 5.07 -2.56 12.33
C ARG A 24 4.75 -3.74 11.43
N TRP A 25 3.57 -3.80 10.85
CA TRP A 25 3.14 -4.92 10.01
C TRP A 25 3.35 -4.65 8.51
N THR A 26 2.55 -3.77 7.91
CA THR A 26 2.61 -3.45 6.47
C THR A 26 3.74 -2.49 6.14
N GLY A 27 3.92 -1.44 6.94
CA GLY A 27 4.91 -0.39 6.71
C GLY A 27 6.35 -0.92 6.70
N ARG A 28 6.67 -1.91 7.54
CA ARG A 28 7.96 -2.61 7.58
C ARG A 28 8.38 -3.13 6.21
N TRP A 29 7.45 -3.71 5.46
CA TRP A 29 7.69 -4.26 4.13
C TRP A 29 7.59 -3.18 3.05
N SER A 30 6.59 -2.31 3.13
CA SER A 30 6.39 -1.20 2.21
C SER A 30 7.67 -0.37 2.03
N ARG A 31 8.33 -0.02 3.13
CA ARG A 31 9.57 0.76 3.12
C ARG A 31 10.70 0.17 2.27
N LEU A 32 10.76 -1.14 2.14
CA LEU A 32 11.80 -1.82 1.35
C LEU A 32 11.67 -1.58 -0.16
N PHE A 33 10.47 -1.23 -0.63
CA PHE A 33 10.16 -1.03 -2.04
C PHE A 33 10.11 0.44 -2.45
N ILE A 34 9.87 1.36 -1.50
CA ILE A 34 9.75 2.79 -1.77
C ILE A 34 10.94 3.36 -2.57
N PRO A 35 12.22 3.03 -2.28
CA PRO A 35 13.33 3.54 -3.09
C PRO A 35 13.22 3.19 -4.57
N ALA A 36 12.76 1.96 -4.89
CA ALA A 36 12.54 1.54 -6.27
C ALA A 36 11.36 2.28 -6.93
N VAL A 37 10.29 2.53 -6.18
CA VAL A 37 9.13 3.30 -6.65
C VAL A 37 9.52 4.74 -6.95
N LEU A 38 10.24 5.41 -6.04
CA LEU A 38 10.70 6.79 -6.25
C LEU A 38 11.67 6.91 -7.43
N ALA A 39 12.55 5.91 -7.60
CA ALA A 39 13.44 5.84 -8.75
C ALA A 39 12.68 5.65 -10.07
N ALA A 40 11.68 4.74 -10.11
CA ALA A 40 10.83 4.50 -11.28
C ALA A 40 10.03 5.74 -11.68
N ALA A 41 9.56 6.53 -10.70
CA ALA A 41 8.92 7.83 -10.91
C ALA A 41 9.92 8.96 -11.19
N THR A 42 11.23 8.70 -11.21
CA THR A 42 12.30 9.69 -11.39
C THR A 42 12.20 10.90 -10.46
N VAL A 43 11.82 10.66 -9.21
CA VAL A 43 11.73 11.70 -8.19
C VAL A 43 13.13 12.33 -7.98
N GLY A 44 13.23 13.64 -8.08
CA GLY A 44 14.50 14.34 -7.97
C GLY A 44 14.36 15.82 -7.59
N PRO A 45 15.46 16.56 -7.59
CA PRO A 45 15.54 17.94 -7.09
C PRO A 45 14.50 18.87 -7.71
N ARG A 46 13.88 19.69 -6.88
CA ARG A 46 12.84 20.67 -7.23
C ARG A 46 11.56 20.05 -7.81
N GLY A 47 11.41 18.72 -7.72
CA GLY A 47 10.24 18.00 -8.21
C GLY A 47 8.98 18.31 -7.39
N ARG A 48 7.85 18.33 -8.07
CA ARG A 48 6.50 18.37 -7.47
C ARG A 48 5.95 16.95 -7.47
N VAL A 49 5.93 16.30 -6.32
CA VAL A 49 5.57 14.90 -6.17
C VAL A 49 4.20 14.77 -5.50
N LEU A 50 3.34 13.94 -6.06
CA LEU A 50 2.10 13.51 -5.44
C LEU A 50 2.23 12.05 -4.99
N ASP A 51 2.08 11.81 -3.69
CA ASP A 51 2.01 10.48 -3.09
C ASP A 51 0.53 10.14 -2.83
N VAL A 52 -0.06 9.28 -3.67
CA VAL A 52 -1.47 8.90 -3.58
C VAL A 52 -1.62 7.65 -2.73
N SER A 53 -2.59 7.65 -1.83
CA SER A 53 -2.73 6.70 -0.74
C SER A 53 -1.49 6.74 0.17
N THR A 54 -1.12 7.97 0.55
CA THR A 54 0.12 8.24 1.30
C THR A 54 0.17 7.55 2.68
N GLY A 55 -0.99 7.16 3.22
CA GLY A 55 -1.10 6.50 4.52
C GLY A 55 -0.43 7.33 5.63
N THR A 56 0.52 6.73 6.33
CA THR A 56 1.34 7.36 7.37
C THR A 56 2.47 8.24 6.82
N GLY A 57 2.56 8.41 5.49
CA GLY A 57 3.51 9.32 4.84
C GLY A 57 4.88 8.73 4.55
N GLU A 58 5.06 7.42 4.58
CA GLU A 58 6.37 6.77 4.41
C GLU A 58 7.02 7.08 3.04
N ALA A 59 6.26 7.01 1.93
CA ALA A 59 6.80 7.35 0.62
C ALA A 59 7.09 8.86 0.51
N ALA A 60 6.21 9.71 1.04
CA ALA A 60 6.43 11.15 1.12
C ALA A 60 7.69 11.48 1.93
N ARG A 61 7.90 10.84 3.10
CA ARG A 61 9.09 11.02 3.95
C ARG A 61 10.39 10.73 3.20
N MET A 62 10.38 9.68 2.37
CA MET A 62 11.56 9.33 1.57
C MET A 62 11.71 10.19 0.30
N ALA A 63 10.63 10.79 -0.22
CA ALA A 63 10.66 11.71 -1.35
C ALA A 63 11.19 13.11 -0.97
N LEU A 64 10.87 13.60 0.24
CA LEU A 64 11.24 14.93 0.70
C LEU A 64 12.74 15.27 0.52
N PRO A 65 13.70 14.44 0.98
CA PRO A 65 15.12 14.74 0.80
C PRO A 65 15.55 14.69 -0.67
N LEU A 66 14.84 13.97 -1.54
CA LEU A 66 15.15 13.89 -2.97
C LEU A 66 14.73 15.16 -3.71
N VAL A 67 13.58 15.74 -3.33
CA VAL A 67 13.12 16.98 -3.98
C VAL A 67 13.83 18.23 -3.43
N GLY A 68 14.31 18.18 -2.19
CA GLY A 68 14.98 19.29 -1.52
C GLY A 68 14.04 20.44 -1.14
N THR A 69 14.59 21.55 -0.68
CA THR A 69 13.83 22.71 -0.15
C THR A 69 13.01 23.44 -1.21
N ASP A 70 13.38 23.35 -2.47
CA ASP A 70 12.68 24.00 -3.58
C ASP A 70 11.64 23.09 -4.24
N GLY A 71 11.54 21.83 -3.78
CA GLY A 71 10.56 20.87 -4.24
C GLY A 71 9.29 20.85 -3.36
N VAL A 72 8.29 20.10 -3.81
CA VAL A 72 7.01 19.97 -3.09
C VAL A 72 6.61 18.50 -3.05
N VAL A 73 6.22 18.03 -1.87
CA VAL A 73 5.62 16.70 -1.70
C VAL A 73 4.22 16.83 -1.11
N VAL A 74 3.23 16.42 -1.89
CA VAL A 74 1.83 16.37 -1.48
C VAL A 74 1.46 14.92 -1.23
N GLY A 75 0.86 14.61 -0.09
CA GLY A 75 0.31 13.28 0.22
C GLY A 75 -1.22 13.32 0.22
N ALA A 76 -1.83 12.55 -0.67
CA ALA A 76 -3.29 12.39 -0.74
C ALA A 76 -3.72 11.06 -0.16
N ASP A 77 -4.71 11.06 0.73
CA ASP A 77 -5.30 9.83 1.27
C ASP A 77 -6.79 10.02 1.55
N ILE A 78 -7.56 8.94 1.42
CA ILE A 78 -8.99 8.96 1.73
C ILE A 78 -9.26 8.93 3.24
N SER A 79 -8.28 8.50 4.04
CA SER A 79 -8.37 8.37 5.50
C SER A 79 -7.82 9.60 6.22
N PRO A 80 -8.68 10.45 6.83
CA PRO A 80 -8.21 11.58 7.63
C PRO A 80 -7.34 11.15 8.83
N ALA A 81 -7.57 9.95 9.37
CA ALA A 81 -6.79 9.43 10.48
C ALA A 81 -5.34 9.13 10.07
N MET A 82 -5.14 8.54 8.89
CA MET A 82 -3.80 8.33 8.32
C MET A 82 -3.08 9.65 8.07
N LEU A 83 -3.77 10.62 7.48
CA LEU A 83 -3.21 11.96 7.24
C LEU A 83 -2.84 12.69 8.53
N THR A 84 -3.59 12.47 9.61
CA THR A 84 -3.25 13.03 10.92
C THR A 84 -1.92 12.48 11.42
N SER A 85 -1.70 11.17 11.29
CA SER A 85 -0.42 10.52 11.63
C SER A 85 0.70 11.02 10.73
N ALA A 86 0.51 11.05 9.40
CA ALA A 86 1.50 11.55 8.45
C ALA A 86 1.90 13.00 8.76
N ARG A 87 0.92 13.85 9.08
CA ARG A 87 1.18 15.25 9.44
C ARG A 87 1.99 15.39 10.72
N ALA A 88 1.73 14.56 11.71
CA ALA A 88 2.48 14.56 12.96
C ALA A 88 3.94 14.12 12.75
N GLU A 89 4.15 13.02 12.04
CA GLU A 89 5.47 12.48 11.72
C GLU A 89 6.32 13.40 10.83
N LEU A 90 5.68 14.11 9.90
CA LEU A 90 6.35 14.97 8.91
C LEU A 90 6.20 16.46 9.24
N PHE A 91 5.89 16.80 10.51
CA PHE A 91 5.76 18.18 10.92
C PHE A 91 7.03 19.01 10.63
N GLY A 92 6.86 20.16 9.99
CA GLY A 92 7.97 21.06 9.65
C GLY A 92 8.83 20.63 8.46
N SER A 93 8.52 19.50 7.80
CA SER A 93 9.31 18.99 6.66
C SER A 93 8.94 19.58 5.29
N GLY A 94 7.86 20.38 5.21
CA GLY A 94 7.30 20.83 3.94
C GLY A 94 6.31 19.86 3.29
N PHE A 95 5.93 18.77 3.96
CA PHE A 95 4.88 17.84 3.53
C PHE A 95 3.49 18.48 3.58
N LEU A 96 2.69 18.29 2.54
CA LEU A 96 1.35 18.84 2.40
C LEU A 96 0.29 17.72 2.34
N PRO A 97 -0.37 17.37 3.46
CA PRO A 97 -1.42 16.36 3.47
C PRO A 97 -2.74 16.90 2.91
N VAL A 98 -3.42 16.10 2.08
CA VAL A 98 -4.71 16.42 1.45
C VAL A 98 -5.66 15.22 1.58
N ALA A 99 -6.83 15.42 2.16
CA ALA A 99 -7.87 14.39 2.18
C ALA A 99 -8.54 14.31 0.79
N ALA A 100 -8.35 13.17 0.11
CA ALA A 100 -8.88 12.99 -1.24
C ALA A 100 -9.09 11.52 -1.61
N ASP A 101 -10.07 11.26 -2.48
CA ASP A 101 -10.21 10.01 -3.21
C ASP A 101 -9.21 10.02 -4.38
N GLY A 102 -8.34 9.01 -4.47
CA GLY A 102 -7.39 8.84 -5.57
C GLY A 102 -8.03 8.68 -6.95
N GLN A 103 -9.35 8.40 -7.00
CA GLN A 103 -10.16 8.33 -8.22
C GLN A 103 -10.82 9.66 -8.60
N ALA A 104 -10.62 10.72 -7.78
CA ALA A 104 -11.16 12.07 -8.00
C ALA A 104 -10.26 13.09 -7.29
N LEU A 105 -9.04 13.23 -7.79
CA LEU A 105 -8.02 14.09 -7.18
C LEU A 105 -8.35 15.57 -7.31
N PRO A 106 -8.32 16.36 -6.21
CA PRO A 106 -8.71 17.77 -6.21
C PRO A 106 -7.58 18.69 -6.74
N PHE A 107 -6.82 18.22 -7.72
CA PHE A 107 -5.72 18.97 -8.30
C PHE A 107 -6.03 19.31 -9.75
N ARG A 108 -5.46 20.42 -10.24
CA ARG A 108 -5.51 20.81 -11.64
C ARG A 108 -4.73 19.83 -12.49
N ASP A 109 -5.06 19.76 -13.77
CA ASP A 109 -4.29 19.03 -14.76
C ASP A 109 -2.82 19.53 -14.78
N ALA A 110 -1.90 18.65 -15.12
CA ALA A 110 -0.48 18.96 -15.31
C ALA A 110 0.18 19.68 -14.11
N SER A 111 -0.17 19.30 -12.88
CA SER A 111 0.30 19.96 -11.64
C SER A 111 1.55 19.33 -11.04
N PHE A 112 1.87 18.08 -11.41
CA PHE A 112 2.94 17.30 -10.78
C PHE A 112 3.95 16.76 -11.81
N ASP A 113 5.19 16.61 -11.34
CA ASP A 113 6.29 16.00 -12.09
C ASP A 113 6.31 14.49 -11.94
N ALA A 114 5.91 14.03 -10.76
CA ALA A 114 5.83 12.61 -10.42
C ALA A 114 4.58 12.31 -9.59
N VAL A 115 3.96 11.17 -9.88
CA VAL A 115 2.91 10.55 -9.06
C VAL A 115 3.39 9.18 -8.61
N VAL A 116 3.33 8.92 -7.32
CA VAL A 116 3.61 7.61 -6.74
C VAL A 116 2.36 7.09 -6.01
N CYS A 117 2.15 5.78 -6.04
CA CYS A 117 1.10 5.11 -5.28
C CYS A 117 1.65 3.79 -4.73
N GLN A 118 1.97 3.80 -3.43
CA GLN A 118 2.58 2.67 -2.73
C GLN A 118 1.51 1.86 -2.00
N LEU A 119 1.24 0.64 -2.49
CA LEU A 119 0.27 -0.31 -1.90
C LEU A 119 -1.16 0.25 -1.75
N GLY A 120 -1.55 1.22 -2.57
CA GLY A 120 -2.88 1.84 -2.52
C GLY A 120 -3.80 1.39 -3.64
N LEU A 121 -3.30 1.35 -4.89
CA LEU A 121 -4.10 1.19 -6.10
C LEU A 121 -4.96 -0.09 -6.11
N GLN A 122 -4.47 -1.20 -5.54
CA GLN A 122 -5.21 -2.47 -5.45
C GLN A 122 -6.49 -2.39 -4.63
N PHE A 123 -6.66 -1.34 -3.83
CA PHE A 123 -7.84 -1.12 -3.00
C PHE A 123 -8.87 -0.17 -3.63
N PHE A 124 -8.55 0.43 -4.76
CA PHE A 124 -9.49 1.32 -5.44
C PHE A 124 -10.66 0.51 -6.00
N PRO A 125 -11.91 0.96 -5.81
CA PRO A 125 -13.09 0.37 -6.45
C PRO A 125 -12.98 0.32 -7.99
N ASP A 126 -12.39 1.36 -8.57
CA ASP A 126 -12.06 1.45 -9.99
C ASP A 126 -10.60 1.91 -10.16
N PRO A 127 -9.64 0.96 -10.15
CA PRO A 127 -8.23 1.31 -10.26
C PRO A 127 -7.87 1.96 -11.60
N ALA A 128 -8.59 1.65 -12.69
CA ALA A 128 -8.36 2.29 -13.99
C ALA A 128 -8.69 3.78 -13.96
N ARG A 129 -9.79 4.15 -13.30
CA ARG A 129 -10.14 5.55 -13.05
C ARG A 129 -9.06 6.26 -12.22
N GLY A 130 -8.52 5.60 -11.18
CA GLY A 130 -7.42 6.13 -10.39
C GLY A 130 -6.19 6.42 -11.24
N VAL A 131 -5.80 5.46 -12.09
CA VAL A 131 -4.66 5.62 -13.02
C VAL A 131 -4.93 6.75 -14.02
N GLY A 132 -6.17 6.92 -14.49
CA GLY A 132 -6.59 8.06 -15.31
C GLY A 132 -6.39 9.42 -14.60
N GLU A 133 -6.73 9.51 -13.31
CA GLU A 133 -6.46 10.69 -12.50
C GLU A 133 -4.96 10.95 -12.31
N PHE A 134 -4.15 9.89 -12.12
CA PHE A 134 -2.69 10.03 -12.07
C PHE A 134 -2.15 10.62 -13.36
N ARG A 135 -2.64 10.15 -14.51
CA ARG A 135 -2.27 10.69 -15.83
C ARG A 135 -2.69 12.14 -16.00
N ARG A 136 -3.91 12.50 -15.58
CA ARG A 136 -4.46 13.86 -15.69
C ARG A 136 -3.63 14.88 -14.89
N VAL A 137 -3.26 14.54 -13.67
CA VAL A 137 -2.53 15.49 -12.80
C VAL A 137 -1.05 15.59 -13.11
N LEU A 138 -0.49 14.64 -13.87
CA LEU A 138 0.89 14.70 -14.34
C LEU A 138 1.04 15.67 -15.51
N ARG A 139 2.10 16.50 -15.49
CA ARG A 139 2.50 17.28 -16.65
C ARG A 139 3.02 16.38 -17.77
N GLU A 140 3.06 16.89 -18.98
CA GLU A 140 3.71 16.21 -20.10
C GLU A 140 5.16 15.86 -19.74
N GLY A 141 5.55 14.61 -20.00
CA GLY A 141 6.85 14.07 -19.63
C GLY A 141 7.04 13.73 -18.15
N GLY A 142 6.03 14.01 -17.30
CA GLY A 142 5.99 13.55 -15.91
C GLY A 142 5.91 12.02 -15.82
N ARG A 143 6.17 11.45 -14.64
CA ARG A 143 6.21 10.00 -14.47
C ARG A 143 5.30 9.50 -13.37
N VAL A 144 4.69 8.35 -13.62
CA VAL A 144 3.97 7.57 -12.61
C VAL A 144 4.80 6.37 -12.17
N ALA A 145 4.69 6.00 -10.88
CA ALA A 145 5.07 4.69 -10.40
C ALA A 145 4.06 4.19 -9.38
N VAL A 146 3.58 2.97 -9.58
CA VAL A 146 2.66 2.28 -8.69
C VAL A 146 3.28 0.99 -8.20
N CYS A 147 3.10 0.67 -6.92
CA CYS A 147 3.56 -0.57 -6.33
C CYS A 147 2.36 -1.33 -5.76
N VAL A 148 2.21 -2.58 -6.18
CA VAL A 148 1.12 -3.45 -5.75
C VAL A 148 1.68 -4.81 -5.31
N ILE A 149 0.95 -5.51 -4.44
CA ILE A 149 1.36 -6.84 -3.99
C ILE A 149 1.20 -7.84 -5.13
N SER A 150 2.21 -8.70 -5.33
CA SER A 150 2.18 -9.82 -6.27
C SER A 150 1.22 -10.93 -5.77
N THR A 151 1.41 -12.17 -6.19
CA THR A 151 0.53 -13.28 -5.81
C THR A 151 0.66 -13.66 -4.32
N PRO A 152 -0.38 -14.29 -3.72
CA PRO A 152 -0.36 -14.66 -2.31
C PRO A 152 0.81 -15.56 -1.91
N ASP A 153 1.26 -16.46 -2.79
CA ASP A 153 2.41 -17.34 -2.57
C ASP A 153 3.74 -16.59 -2.60
N ARG A 154 3.82 -15.48 -3.35
CA ARG A 154 4.98 -14.60 -3.44
C ARG A 154 5.00 -13.51 -2.36
N ALA A 155 3.93 -13.37 -1.60
CA ALA A 155 3.82 -12.44 -0.48
C ALA A 155 3.30 -13.18 0.77
N PRO A 156 4.09 -14.17 1.30
CA PRO A 156 3.62 -15.15 2.27
C PRO A 156 3.14 -14.56 3.59
N MET A 157 3.60 -13.38 3.98
CA MET A 157 3.14 -12.74 5.21
C MET A 157 1.66 -12.34 5.17
N TRP A 158 1.14 -11.93 4.01
CA TRP A 158 -0.28 -11.63 3.82
C TRP A 158 -1.04 -12.86 3.30
N GLY A 159 -0.44 -13.58 2.33
CA GLY A 159 -1.08 -14.70 1.64
C GLY A 159 -1.46 -15.84 2.56
N ASN A 160 -0.58 -16.25 3.51
CA ASN A 160 -0.91 -17.31 4.45
C ASN A 160 -2.08 -16.92 5.38
N LEU A 161 -2.10 -15.69 5.88
CA LEU A 161 -3.20 -15.23 6.73
C LEU A 161 -4.52 -15.15 5.94
N ALA A 162 -4.50 -14.58 4.73
CA ALA A 162 -5.69 -14.48 3.88
C ALA A 162 -6.25 -15.86 3.54
N ASP A 163 -5.38 -16.82 3.17
CA ASP A 163 -5.82 -18.18 2.83
C ASP A 163 -6.42 -18.92 4.03
N VAL A 164 -5.78 -18.85 5.20
CA VAL A 164 -6.32 -19.46 6.41
C VAL A 164 -7.68 -18.84 6.75
N LEU A 165 -7.76 -17.50 6.81
CA LEU A 165 -9.00 -16.80 7.12
C LEU A 165 -10.13 -17.10 6.14
N SER A 166 -9.84 -17.29 4.85
CA SER A 166 -10.85 -17.56 3.83
C SER A 166 -11.60 -18.90 4.04
N ARG A 167 -11.06 -19.81 4.84
CA ARG A 167 -11.73 -21.07 5.21
C ARG A 167 -12.66 -20.89 6.39
N PHE A 168 -12.38 -19.96 7.28
CA PHE A 168 -13.24 -19.62 8.43
C PHE A 168 -14.30 -18.58 8.07
N LEU A 169 -14.02 -17.73 7.07
CA LEU A 169 -14.87 -16.63 6.61
C LEU A 169 -15.00 -16.67 5.09
N PRO A 170 -15.61 -17.74 4.52
CA PRO A 170 -15.69 -17.91 3.06
C PRO A 170 -16.45 -16.78 2.37
N GLU A 171 -17.40 -16.15 3.06
CA GLU A 171 -18.15 -14.99 2.57
C GLU A 171 -17.30 -13.72 2.43
N LEU A 172 -16.13 -13.67 3.06
CA LEU A 172 -15.18 -12.54 2.98
C LEU A 172 -13.99 -12.82 2.05
N ARG A 173 -14.03 -13.92 1.29
CA ARG A 173 -12.92 -14.31 0.42
C ARG A 173 -12.44 -13.16 -0.48
N ASP A 174 -13.34 -12.47 -1.14
CA ASP A 174 -12.99 -11.36 -2.04
C ASP A 174 -12.32 -10.20 -1.30
N VAL A 175 -12.77 -9.89 -0.07
CA VAL A 175 -12.17 -8.86 0.79
C VAL A 175 -10.78 -9.30 1.26
N LEU A 176 -10.60 -10.56 1.63
CA LEU A 176 -9.32 -11.10 2.09
C LEU A 176 -8.26 -11.11 0.99
N PHE A 177 -8.67 -11.33 -0.27
CA PHE A 177 -7.77 -11.36 -1.41
C PHE A 177 -7.69 -10.02 -2.18
N LEU A 178 -8.41 -8.99 -1.74
CA LEU A 178 -8.40 -7.67 -2.39
C LEU A 178 -6.98 -7.07 -2.49
N SER A 179 -6.14 -7.31 -1.50
CA SER A 179 -4.73 -6.89 -1.52
C SER A 179 -3.95 -7.42 -2.72
N PHE A 180 -4.42 -8.51 -3.33
CA PHE A 180 -3.81 -9.18 -4.48
C PHE A 180 -4.56 -8.93 -5.79
N SER A 181 -5.53 -8.01 -5.82
CA SER A 181 -6.41 -7.77 -6.98
C SER A 181 -5.67 -7.37 -8.25
N LEU A 182 -4.47 -6.78 -8.13
CA LEU A 182 -3.64 -6.33 -9.24
C LEU A 182 -2.33 -7.15 -9.37
N HIS A 183 -2.34 -8.42 -8.97
CA HIS A 183 -1.17 -9.30 -9.00
C HIS A 183 -0.71 -9.69 -10.42
N ASP A 184 -1.56 -9.52 -11.43
CA ASP A 184 -1.21 -9.80 -12.83
C ASP A 184 -0.47 -8.62 -13.45
N PRO A 185 0.81 -8.79 -13.85
CA PRO A 185 1.59 -7.71 -14.46
C PRO A 185 1.00 -7.21 -15.77
N ASN A 186 0.39 -8.08 -16.57
CA ASN A 186 -0.21 -7.69 -17.85
C ASN A 186 -1.42 -6.76 -17.61
N ARG A 187 -2.26 -7.09 -16.63
CA ARG A 187 -3.38 -6.23 -16.25
C ARG A 187 -2.92 -4.85 -15.77
N LEU A 188 -1.83 -4.79 -15.01
CA LEU A 188 -1.27 -3.51 -14.55
C LEU A 188 -0.68 -2.71 -15.73
N GLU A 189 0.00 -3.38 -16.66
CA GLU A 189 0.54 -2.78 -17.88
C GLU A 189 -0.58 -2.23 -18.77
N ASP A 190 -1.59 -3.05 -19.07
CA ASP A 190 -2.76 -2.66 -19.88
C ASP A 190 -3.49 -1.44 -19.30
N MET A 191 -3.58 -1.38 -17.97
CA MET A 191 -4.21 -0.25 -17.28
C MET A 191 -3.41 1.04 -17.43
N LEU A 192 -2.09 0.98 -17.32
CA LEU A 192 -1.21 2.13 -17.53
C LEU A 192 -1.23 2.58 -19.00
N VAL A 193 -1.13 1.66 -19.94
CA VAL A 193 -1.22 1.95 -21.39
C VAL A 193 -2.59 2.54 -21.74
N GLY A 194 -3.66 1.94 -21.24
CA GLY A 194 -5.04 2.40 -21.46
C GLY A 194 -5.33 3.80 -20.92
N ALA A 195 -4.61 4.24 -19.89
CA ALA A 195 -4.68 5.61 -19.38
C ALA A 195 -3.82 6.62 -20.16
N GLY A 196 -3.11 6.18 -21.22
CA GLY A 196 -2.30 7.04 -22.09
C GLY A 196 -0.87 7.27 -21.58
N PHE A 197 -0.33 6.38 -20.76
CA PHE A 197 1.09 6.38 -20.43
C PHE A 197 1.92 5.71 -21.53
N HIS A 198 3.12 6.24 -21.75
CA HIS A 198 4.13 5.71 -22.68
C HIS A 198 5.31 5.14 -21.88
N ASP A 199 6.21 4.40 -22.56
CA ASP A 199 7.37 3.77 -21.93
C ASP A 199 7.00 2.96 -20.69
N VAL A 200 5.84 2.28 -20.76
CA VAL A 200 5.30 1.51 -19.65
C VAL A 200 6.19 0.30 -19.37
N ARG A 201 6.45 0.06 -18.08
CA ARG A 201 7.18 -1.12 -17.59
C ARG A 201 6.51 -1.62 -16.33
N VAL A 202 6.42 -2.94 -16.20
CA VAL A 202 6.00 -3.60 -14.96
C VAL A 202 7.08 -4.58 -14.55
N GLU A 203 7.73 -4.29 -13.44
CA GLU A 203 8.84 -5.09 -12.92
C GLU A 203 8.45 -5.86 -11.66
N ARG A 204 8.84 -7.14 -11.60
CA ARG A 204 8.75 -7.93 -10.36
C ARG A 204 9.95 -7.60 -9.49
N THR A 205 9.69 -7.10 -8.31
CA THR A 205 10.74 -6.74 -7.35
C THR A 205 10.57 -7.57 -6.10
N THR A 206 11.62 -8.28 -5.69
CA THR A 206 11.62 -9.08 -4.47
C THR A 206 12.52 -8.44 -3.42
N ARG A 207 12.05 -8.41 -2.18
CA ARG A 207 12.83 -7.94 -1.03
C ARG A 207 12.70 -8.94 0.11
N GLU A 208 13.78 -9.07 0.86
CA GLU A 208 13.80 -9.87 2.09
C GLU A 208 13.56 -8.98 3.30
N GLY A 209 12.79 -9.51 4.24
CA GLY A 209 12.52 -8.86 5.50
C GLY A 209 12.31 -9.90 6.60
N SER A 210 12.18 -9.43 7.82
CA SER A 210 11.99 -10.33 8.95
C SER A 210 11.10 -9.71 10.03
N PHE A 211 10.48 -10.60 10.78
CA PHE A 211 9.94 -10.34 12.11
C PHE A 211 10.87 -10.98 13.13
N GLU A 212 11.03 -10.33 14.28
CA GLU A 212 11.90 -10.83 15.37
C GLU A 212 11.39 -12.16 15.94
N SER A 213 10.10 -12.45 15.80
CA SER A 213 9.46 -13.70 16.23
C SER A 213 8.08 -13.82 15.56
N PHE A 214 7.43 -14.98 15.77
CA PHE A 214 6.01 -15.12 15.42
C PHE A 214 5.12 -14.15 16.22
N ALA A 215 5.46 -13.81 17.45
CA ALA A 215 4.72 -12.82 18.23
C ALA A 215 4.80 -11.42 17.60
N ASP A 216 5.97 -10.99 17.12
CA ASP A 216 6.17 -9.73 16.41
C ASP A 216 5.36 -9.64 15.10
N TYR A 217 5.16 -10.77 14.41
CA TYR A 217 4.27 -10.88 13.26
C TYR A 217 2.79 -10.81 13.67
N TRP A 218 2.42 -11.47 14.78
CA TRP A 218 1.03 -11.70 15.13
C TRP A 218 0.37 -10.56 15.91
N GLU A 219 1.10 -9.88 16.78
CA GLU A 219 0.58 -8.81 17.63
C GLU A 219 -0.17 -7.71 16.84
N PRO A 220 0.35 -7.19 15.72
CA PRO A 220 -0.38 -6.20 14.93
C PRO A 220 -1.70 -6.74 14.33
N ILE A 221 -1.79 -8.06 14.06
CA ILE A 221 -3.02 -8.67 13.53
C ILE A 221 -4.13 -8.60 14.56
N GLU A 222 -3.83 -8.78 15.84
CA GLU A 222 -4.79 -8.71 16.94
C GLU A 222 -5.33 -7.28 17.16
N THR A 223 -4.66 -6.26 16.64
CA THR A 223 -5.17 -4.87 16.66
C THR A 223 -6.16 -4.58 15.54
N GLY A 224 -6.26 -5.44 14.52
CA GLY A 224 -7.17 -5.27 13.39
C GLY A 224 -6.71 -4.22 12.37
N VAL A 225 -5.41 -4.00 12.25
CA VAL A 225 -4.85 -3.02 11.31
C VAL A 225 -4.82 -3.55 9.88
N GLY A 226 -5.53 -2.88 8.98
CA GLY A 226 -5.66 -3.26 7.57
C GLY A 226 -6.81 -4.24 7.31
N SER A 227 -7.10 -4.50 6.04
CA SER A 227 -8.29 -5.27 5.63
C SER A 227 -8.29 -6.73 6.13
N ILE A 228 -7.16 -7.42 6.02
CA ILE A 228 -7.04 -8.82 6.42
C ILE A 228 -7.10 -8.97 7.95
N PRO A 229 -6.33 -8.23 8.77
CA PRO A 229 -6.45 -8.27 10.22
C PRO A 229 -7.82 -7.87 10.77
N GLN A 230 -8.52 -6.92 10.15
CA GLN A 230 -9.90 -6.60 10.55
C GLN A 230 -10.86 -7.77 10.37
N SER A 231 -10.67 -8.57 9.32
CA SER A 231 -11.47 -9.77 9.12
C SER A 231 -11.22 -10.80 10.23
N PHE A 232 -9.99 -10.94 10.71
CA PHE A 232 -9.65 -11.81 11.86
C PHE A 232 -10.45 -11.43 13.12
N LEU A 233 -10.66 -10.14 13.38
CA LEU A 233 -11.42 -9.69 14.56
C LEU A 233 -12.91 -10.07 14.53
N ARG A 234 -13.45 -10.51 13.39
CA ARG A 234 -14.84 -10.98 13.28
C ARG A 234 -15.05 -12.41 13.78
N LEU A 235 -13.99 -13.17 13.95
CA LEU A 235 -14.03 -14.55 14.41
C LEU A 235 -14.38 -14.66 15.89
N ALA A 236 -15.03 -15.76 16.27
CA ALA A 236 -15.17 -16.17 17.66
C ALA A 236 -13.80 -16.50 18.29
N ALA A 237 -13.70 -16.45 19.61
CA ALA A 237 -12.42 -16.64 20.30
C ALA A 237 -11.76 -18.00 19.99
N ALA A 238 -12.55 -19.08 19.91
CA ALA A 238 -12.05 -20.42 19.58
C ALA A 238 -11.46 -20.47 18.17
N ASP A 239 -12.13 -19.85 17.19
CA ASP A 239 -11.69 -19.81 15.80
C ASP A 239 -10.43 -18.93 15.65
N ARG A 240 -10.33 -17.83 16.42
CA ARG A 240 -9.12 -17.01 16.45
C ARG A 240 -7.88 -17.80 16.87
N GLN A 241 -8.03 -18.67 17.87
CA GLN A 241 -6.94 -19.52 18.33
C GLN A 241 -6.56 -20.55 17.25
N ALA A 242 -7.54 -21.18 16.61
CA ALA A 242 -7.29 -22.13 15.52
C ALA A 242 -6.59 -21.46 14.32
N VAL A 243 -7.03 -20.26 13.92
CA VAL A 243 -6.36 -19.47 12.86
C VAL A 243 -4.93 -19.15 13.24
N ARG A 244 -4.68 -18.71 14.48
CA ARG A 244 -3.33 -18.40 14.97
C ARG A 244 -2.38 -19.60 14.90
N GLU A 245 -2.85 -20.74 15.36
CA GLU A 245 -2.05 -21.98 15.37
C GLU A 245 -1.74 -22.44 13.96
N GLU A 246 -2.70 -22.40 13.06
CA GLU A 246 -2.49 -22.78 11.67
C GLU A 246 -1.55 -21.82 10.93
N VAL A 247 -1.74 -20.52 11.09
CA VAL A 247 -0.81 -19.52 10.51
C VAL A 247 0.60 -19.72 11.05
N ARG A 248 0.76 -19.97 12.35
CA ARG A 248 2.04 -20.29 12.96
C ARG A 248 2.68 -21.53 12.34
N SER A 249 1.91 -22.61 12.21
CA SER A 249 2.38 -23.85 11.58
C SER A 249 2.86 -23.60 10.13
N ARG A 250 2.12 -22.84 9.35
CA ARG A 250 2.50 -22.52 7.97
C ARG A 250 3.73 -21.64 7.86
N LEU A 251 3.89 -20.69 8.79
CA LEU A 251 5.03 -19.77 8.80
C LEU A 251 6.28 -20.38 9.41
N SER A 252 6.21 -21.51 10.12
CA SER A 252 7.37 -22.17 10.73
C SER A 252 8.49 -22.50 9.74
N ARG A 253 8.15 -22.77 8.47
CA ARG A 253 9.13 -23.00 7.39
C ARG A 253 10.00 -21.79 7.07
N PHE A 254 9.60 -20.61 7.52
CA PHE A 254 10.35 -19.36 7.35
C PHE A 254 11.12 -18.98 8.63
N GLU A 255 11.03 -19.81 9.67
CA GLU A 255 11.71 -19.55 10.93
C GLU A 255 13.18 -19.94 10.83
N LEU A 256 14.04 -18.97 11.14
CA LEU A 256 15.48 -19.16 11.21
C LEU A 256 16.01 -18.43 12.45
N ASN A 257 16.60 -19.18 13.38
CA ASN A 257 17.12 -18.64 14.65
C ASN A 257 16.08 -17.82 15.44
N GLY A 258 14.84 -18.30 15.51
CA GLY A 258 13.73 -17.66 16.22
C GLY A 258 13.08 -16.47 15.48
N LYS A 259 13.64 -16.04 14.35
CA LYS A 259 13.09 -14.96 13.51
C LYS A 259 12.33 -15.53 12.31
N LEU A 260 11.23 -14.88 11.92
CA LEU A 260 10.56 -15.18 10.67
C LEU A 260 11.21 -14.38 9.54
N ARG A 261 11.94 -15.05 8.65
CA ARG A 261 12.54 -14.43 7.46
C ARG A 261 11.76 -14.84 6.22
N MET A 262 11.30 -13.84 5.48
CA MET A 262 10.49 -14.07 4.29
C MET A 262 10.94 -13.16 3.15
N SER A 263 10.83 -13.68 1.93
CA SER A 263 10.90 -12.86 0.73
C SER A 263 9.47 -12.43 0.36
N VAL A 264 9.33 -11.18 -0.03
CA VAL A 264 8.07 -10.63 -0.56
C VAL A 264 8.34 -10.07 -1.94
N GLU A 265 7.48 -10.43 -2.90
CA GLU A 265 7.49 -9.90 -4.25
C GLU A 265 6.36 -8.88 -4.41
N MET A 266 6.68 -7.75 -5.02
CA MET A 266 5.71 -6.74 -5.46
C MET A 266 5.92 -6.44 -6.94
N LEU A 267 4.86 -5.95 -7.60
CA LEU A 267 4.93 -5.40 -8.93
C LEU A 267 5.11 -3.89 -8.82
N ILE A 268 6.08 -3.35 -9.55
CA ILE A 268 6.27 -1.92 -9.72
C ILE A 268 5.97 -1.58 -11.17
N GLY A 269 4.79 -0.96 -11.38
CA GLY A 269 4.40 -0.43 -12.67
C GLY A 269 4.81 1.03 -12.79
N SER A 270 5.40 1.41 -13.92
CA SER A 270 5.80 2.80 -14.19
C SER A 270 5.51 3.19 -15.62
N GLY A 271 5.36 4.49 -15.86
CA GLY A 271 5.10 5.03 -17.19
C GLY A 271 5.39 6.53 -17.25
N ARG A 272 5.42 7.06 -18.45
CA ARG A 272 5.63 8.48 -18.75
C ARG A 272 4.33 9.09 -19.28
N ALA A 273 3.96 10.27 -18.76
CA ALA A 273 2.80 11.04 -19.18
C ALA A 273 3.01 11.76 -20.51
#